data_1b5c751d89c1b3987be557148c7fee7b
#
_entry.id   1b5c751d89c1b3987be557148c7fee7b
#
_cell.length_a   1.000
_cell.length_b   1.000
_cell.length_c   1.000
_cell.angle_alpha   90.00
_cell.angle_beta   90.00
_cell.angle_gamma   90.00
#
_symmetry.space_group_name_H-M   'P 1'
#
loop_
_entity.id
_entity.type
_entity.pdbx_description
1 polymer ?
#
loop_
_entity_poly.entity_id
_entity_poly.type
_entity_poly.pdbx_seq_one_letter_code
_entity_poly.pdbx_strand_id
1 'polypeptide(L)'
;MMPQHHLPADIERTSMKIITGELAQRGLDIPPENAPVVKRAIHTTADFDYAQTLHFTPGAVAAGIAAMHAGATIITDTNMALAGITKPGLAKLGGQALCFMADPAVAAAAKQAGTTRAVAAMQKAAAEYPGAVLAVGNAPTALLTIAEKIENGLRPALVIGVPVGFVNVVESKERLFAVCESHGVPAIVAMGRKGGSNVAAAICNALIYSAAEMLDPTARGWK
;
A
#
# COMPACT_ATOMS: atom_id res chain seq x y z
N MET A 1 -18.67 1.79 33.14
CA MET A 1 -19.54 1.89 31.93
C MET A 1 -19.14 0.78 30.97
N MET A 2 -20.02 -0.13 30.60
CA MET A 2 -19.70 -1.19 29.64
C MET A 2 -19.55 -0.57 28.23
N PRO A 3 -18.55 -1.00 27.40
CA PRO A 3 -18.44 -0.54 26.03
C PRO A 3 -19.74 -0.88 25.25
N GLN A 4 -20.17 0.03 24.37
CA GLN A 4 -21.42 -0.15 23.60
C GLN A 4 -21.28 -1.18 22.46
N HIS A 5 -20.05 -1.44 22.00
CA HIS A 5 -19.74 -2.34 20.89
C HIS A 5 -18.77 -3.41 21.36
N HIS A 6 -19.11 -4.68 21.18
CA HIS A 6 -18.31 -5.82 21.62
C HIS A 6 -17.92 -6.76 20.47
N LEU A 7 -18.69 -6.74 19.37
CA LEU A 7 -18.44 -7.61 18.24
C LEU A 7 -17.49 -6.94 17.26
N PRO A 8 -16.45 -7.63 16.77
CA PRO A 8 -15.45 -7.06 15.86
C PRO A 8 -16.06 -6.41 14.61
N ALA A 9 -17.09 -7.03 14.02
CA ALA A 9 -17.77 -6.49 12.84
C ALA A 9 -18.48 -5.15 13.15
N ASP A 10 -19.10 -5.05 14.31
CA ASP A 10 -19.79 -3.83 14.76
C ASP A 10 -18.81 -2.69 15.03
N ILE A 11 -17.69 -3.00 15.66
CA ILE A 11 -16.62 -2.03 15.96
C ILE A 11 -16.09 -1.44 14.65
N GLU A 12 -15.77 -2.27 13.67
CA GLU A 12 -15.23 -1.77 12.39
C GLU A 12 -16.27 -0.99 11.60
N ARG A 13 -17.52 -1.46 11.51
CA ARG A 13 -18.60 -0.71 10.84
C ARG A 13 -18.83 0.66 11.49
N THR A 14 -18.82 0.70 12.82
CA THR A 14 -18.98 1.95 13.57
C THR A 14 -17.82 2.89 13.30
N SER A 15 -16.57 2.39 13.33
CA SER A 15 -15.39 3.17 12.96
C SER A 15 -15.50 3.76 11.55
N MET A 16 -15.93 2.97 10.56
CA MET A 16 -16.08 3.46 9.18
C MET A 16 -17.19 4.51 9.05
N LYS A 17 -18.28 4.39 9.83
CA LYS A 17 -19.33 5.41 9.90
C LYS A 17 -18.82 6.72 10.52
N ILE A 18 -18.07 6.63 11.62
CA ILE A 18 -17.45 7.79 12.27
C ILE A 18 -16.51 8.50 11.30
N ILE A 19 -15.58 7.76 10.66
CA ILE A 19 -14.64 8.30 9.68
C ILE A 19 -15.40 9.01 8.55
N THR A 20 -16.46 8.40 8.02
CA THR A 20 -17.25 8.99 6.95
C THR A 20 -17.94 10.29 7.42
N GLY A 21 -18.51 10.31 8.61
CA GLY A 21 -19.12 11.51 9.19
C GLY A 21 -18.14 12.64 9.44
N GLU A 22 -16.95 12.31 9.99
CA GLU A 22 -15.90 13.31 10.23
C GLU A 22 -15.29 13.87 8.93
N LEU A 23 -15.11 13.06 7.89
CA LEU A 23 -14.69 13.54 6.57
C LEU A 23 -15.68 14.59 6.03
N ALA A 24 -16.99 14.30 6.10
CA ALA A 24 -18.03 15.23 5.68
C ALA A 24 -18.05 16.53 6.52
N GLN A 25 -17.94 16.42 7.85
CA GLN A 25 -17.88 17.58 8.76
C GLN A 25 -16.67 18.47 8.49
N ARG A 26 -15.55 17.89 8.05
CA ARG A 26 -14.32 18.62 7.70
C ARG A 26 -14.35 19.19 6.28
N GLY A 27 -15.42 18.93 5.50
CA GLY A 27 -15.51 19.33 4.10
C GLY A 27 -14.48 18.63 3.19
N LEU A 28 -14.04 17.43 3.57
CA LEU A 28 -13.09 16.63 2.80
C LEU A 28 -13.87 15.70 1.87
N ASP A 29 -13.96 16.08 0.61
CA ASP A 29 -14.60 15.29 -0.43
C ASP A 29 -13.60 14.30 -1.03
N ILE A 30 -13.89 13.00 -0.91
CA ILE A 30 -13.05 11.93 -1.40
C ILE A 30 -13.75 11.28 -2.60
N PRO A 31 -13.09 11.21 -3.78
CA PRO A 31 -13.63 10.49 -4.92
C PRO A 31 -14.08 9.08 -4.51
N PRO A 32 -15.30 8.65 -4.88
CA PRO A 32 -15.87 7.37 -4.44
C PRO A 32 -14.95 6.17 -4.68
N GLU A 33 -14.25 6.17 -5.80
CA GLU A 33 -13.28 5.12 -6.17
C GLU A 33 -12.09 5.04 -5.21
N ASN A 34 -11.66 6.16 -4.62
CA ASN A 34 -10.52 6.23 -3.70
C ASN A 34 -10.94 6.01 -2.23
N ALA A 35 -12.24 6.15 -1.93
CA ALA A 35 -12.76 6.14 -0.57
C ALA A 35 -12.40 4.87 0.24
N PRO A 36 -12.43 3.64 -0.30
CA PRO A 36 -12.03 2.46 0.44
C PRO A 36 -10.58 2.54 0.95
N VAL A 37 -9.66 3.05 0.11
CA VAL A 37 -8.23 3.19 0.43
C VAL A 37 -8.02 4.28 1.47
N VAL A 38 -8.56 5.48 1.24
CA VAL A 38 -8.42 6.63 2.16
C VAL A 38 -8.99 6.29 3.54
N LYS A 39 -10.22 5.76 3.60
CA LYS A 39 -10.86 5.40 4.87
C LYS A 39 -10.09 4.31 5.62
N ARG A 40 -9.49 3.35 4.91
CA ARG A 40 -8.68 2.30 5.53
C ARG A 40 -7.36 2.85 6.08
N ALA A 41 -6.72 3.78 5.40
CA ALA A 41 -5.54 4.48 5.91
C ALA A 41 -5.87 5.29 7.17
N ILE A 42 -6.97 6.04 7.17
CA ILE A 42 -7.45 6.77 8.35
C ILE A 42 -7.80 5.81 9.49
N HIS A 43 -8.51 4.71 9.21
CA HIS A 43 -8.86 3.71 10.22
C HIS A 43 -7.64 3.12 10.94
N THR A 44 -6.55 2.88 10.20
CA THR A 44 -5.31 2.31 10.73
C THR A 44 -4.50 3.30 11.58
N THR A 45 -4.63 4.59 11.32
CA THR A 45 -3.76 5.64 11.89
C THR A 45 -4.48 6.63 12.79
N ALA A 46 -5.81 6.69 12.73
CA ALA A 46 -6.65 7.75 13.28
C ALA A 46 -6.26 9.16 12.78
N ASP A 47 -5.62 9.25 11.61
CA ASP A 47 -5.07 10.49 11.05
C ASP A 47 -5.82 10.89 9.77
N PHE A 48 -6.59 11.97 9.84
CA PHE A 48 -7.41 12.47 8.74
C PHE A 48 -6.60 13.20 7.66
N ASP A 49 -5.33 13.54 7.89
CA ASP A 49 -4.49 14.15 6.88
C ASP A 49 -4.30 13.24 5.65
N TYR A 50 -4.48 11.93 5.80
CA TYR A 50 -4.46 10.99 4.66
C TYR A 50 -5.54 11.26 3.62
N ALA A 51 -6.61 11.96 3.98
CA ALA A 51 -7.62 12.41 3.03
C ALA A 51 -7.09 13.43 2.01
N GLN A 52 -6.04 14.18 2.38
CA GLN A 52 -5.41 15.21 1.54
C GLN A 52 -4.03 14.79 1.04
N THR A 53 -3.31 13.94 1.79
CA THR A 53 -1.94 13.57 1.48
C THR A 53 -1.80 12.30 0.65
N LEU A 54 -2.84 11.47 0.56
CA LEU A 54 -2.85 10.35 -0.39
C LEU A 54 -3.15 10.85 -1.79
N HIS A 55 -2.16 10.70 -2.67
CA HIS A 55 -2.23 11.02 -4.08
C HIS A 55 -2.35 9.75 -4.90
N PHE A 56 -3.15 9.81 -5.95
CA PHE A 56 -3.48 8.69 -6.83
C PHE A 56 -3.21 9.10 -8.28
N THR A 57 -2.48 8.29 -9.03
CA THR A 57 -2.51 8.44 -10.49
C THR A 57 -3.89 8.05 -11.03
N PRO A 58 -4.31 8.54 -12.20
CA PRO A 58 -5.61 8.20 -12.76
C PRO A 58 -5.87 6.69 -12.82
N GLY A 59 -6.98 6.24 -12.23
CA GLY A 59 -7.36 4.82 -12.24
C GLY A 59 -6.54 3.89 -11.32
N ALA A 60 -5.66 4.41 -10.45
CA ALA A 60 -4.77 3.59 -9.63
C ALA A 60 -5.50 2.56 -8.76
N VAL A 61 -6.62 2.93 -8.14
CA VAL A 61 -7.40 2.00 -7.31
C VAL A 61 -8.03 0.90 -8.16
N ALA A 62 -8.60 1.25 -9.30
CA ALA A 62 -9.18 0.27 -10.23
C ALA A 62 -8.11 -0.71 -10.77
N ALA A 63 -6.93 -0.20 -11.12
CA ALA A 63 -5.79 -1.03 -11.54
C ALA A 63 -5.33 -1.96 -10.41
N GLY A 64 -5.26 -1.46 -9.17
CA GLY A 64 -4.94 -2.26 -7.99
C GLY A 64 -5.96 -3.37 -7.75
N ILE A 65 -7.25 -3.08 -7.83
CA ILE A 65 -8.33 -4.08 -7.70
C ILE A 65 -8.23 -5.13 -8.81
N ALA A 66 -8.02 -4.71 -10.06
CA ALA A 66 -7.84 -5.61 -11.19
C ALA A 66 -6.62 -6.54 -11.01
N ALA A 67 -5.50 -6.00 -10.51
CA ALA A 67 -4.33 -6.80 -10.19
C ALA A 67 -4.64 -7.85 -9.12
N MET A 68 -5.38 -7.49 -8.06
CA MET A 68 -5.80 -8.46 -7.03
C MET A 68 -6.68 -9.57 -7.62
N HIS A 69 -7.65 -9.24 -8.49
CA HIS A 69 -8.47 -10.24 -9.20
C HIS A 69 -7.63 -11.18 -10.08
N ALA A 70 -6.56 -10.68 -10.66
CA ALA A 70 -5.62 -11.47 -11.45
C ALA A 70 -4.66 -12.34 -10.61
N GLY A 71 -4.79 -12.36 -9.28
CA GLY A 71 -3.91 -13.12 -8.40
C GLY A 71 -2.50 -12.53 -8.29
N ALA A 72 -2.36 -11.21 -8.36
CA ALA A 72 -1.06 -10.56 -8.34
C ALA A 72 -0.22 -10.89 -7.10
N THR A 73 1.10 -10.94 -7.29
CA THR A 73 2.07 -10.97 -6.20
C THR A 73 2.24 -9.57 -5.64
N ILE A 74 2.09 -9.40 -4.32
CA ILE A 74 2.43 -8.17 -3.61
C ILE A 74 3.83 -8.32 -3.05
N ILE A 75 4.73 -7.35 -3.30
CA ILE A 75 6.07 -7.34 -2.75
C ILE A 75 6.23 -6.14 -1.83
N THR A 76 6.59 -6.39 -0.57
CA THR A 76 6.77 -5.37 0.46
C THR A 76 8.25 -5.12 0.75
N ASP A 77 8.58 -3.89 1.19
CA ASP A 77 9.92 -3.51 1.63
C ASP A 77 10.20 -3.86 3.11
N THR A 78 9.21 -4.36 3.84
CA THR A 78 9.37 -4.77 5.25
C THR A 78 8.54 -6.01 5.57
N ASN A 79 9.06 -6.84 6.49
CA ASN A 79 8.29 -7.96 7.04
C ASN A 79 7.08 -7.49 7.87
N MET A 80 7.12 -6.27 8.42
CA MET A 80 5.98 -5.69 9.13
C MET A 80 4.79 -5.44 8.18
N ALA A 81 5.05 -4.85 7.00
CA ALA A 81 4.00 -4.68 5.99
C ALA A 81 3.47 -6.05 5.51
N LEU A 82 4.38 -6.99 5.21
CA LEU A 82 4.02 -8.37 4.85
C LEU A 82 3.11 -9.04 5.89
N ALA A 83 3.46 -8.89 7.19
CA ALA A 83 2.66 -9.47 8.28
C ALA A 83 1.27 -8.85 8.39
N GLY A 84 1.13 -7.55 8.08
CA GLY A 84 -0.14 -6.81 8.13
C GLY A 84 -1.09 -7.11 6.97
N ILE A 85 -0.63 -7.72 5.88
CA ILE A 85 -1.48 -8.07 4.73
C ILE A 85 -2.33 -9.31 5.05
N THR A 86 -3.63 -9.23 4.73
CA THR A 86 -4.61 -10.30 4.97
C THR A 86 -4.30 -11.55 4.13
N LYS A 87 -3.93 -12.65 4.79
CA LYS A 87 -3.65 -13.92 4.13
C LYS A 87 -4.92 -14.60 3.58
N PRO A 88 -6.05 -14.66 4.34
CA PRO A 88 -7.29 -15.23 3.83
C PRO A 88 -7.83 -14.48 2.60
N GLY A 89 -7.74 -13.15 2.59
CA GLY A 89 -8.17 -12.35 1.45
C GLY A 89 -7.34 -12.62 0.20
N LEU A 90 -6.01 -12.68 0.32
CA LEU A 90 -5.13 -13.04 -0.79
C LEU A 90 -5.37 -14.46 -1.31
N ALA A 91 -5.52 -15.43 -0.41
CA ALA A 91 -5.75 -16.82 -0.79
C ALA A 91 -7.06 -16.98 -1.60
N LYS A 92 -8.13 -16.23 -1.24
CA LYS A 92 -9.39 -16.20 -1.98
C LYS A 92 -9.22 -15.73 -3.43
N LEU A 93 -8.22 -14.88 -3.69
CA LEU A 93 -7.91 -14.31 -5.01
C LEU A 93 -6.78 -15.05 -5.74
N GLY A 94 -6.22 -16.12 -5.15
CA GLY A 94 -5.08 -16.83 -5.72
C GLY A 94 -3.76 -16.03 -5.69
N GLY A 95 -3.72 -14.90 -4.97
CA GLY A 95 -2.55 -14.06 -4.85
C GLY A 95 -1.60 -14.46 -3.72
N GLN A 96 -0.42 -13.85 -3.69
CA GLN A 96 0.57 -14.04 -2.63
C GLN A 96 1.21 -12.71 -2.23
N ALA A 97 1.85 -12.69 -1.06
CA ALA A 97 2.66 -11.55 -0.63
C ALA A 97 4.05 -12.03 -0.21
N LEU A 98 5.07 -11.29 -0.63
CA LEU A 98 6.50 -11.60 -0.41
C LEU A 98 7.23 -10.39 0.18
N CYS A 99 8.35 -10.69 0.87
CA CYS A 99 9.30 -9.68 1.33
C CYS A 99 10.72 -10.28 1.25
N PHE A 100 11.62 -9.65 0.52
CA PHE A 100 12.98 -10.15 0.30
C PHE A 100 14.00 -9.61 1.33
N MET A 101 13.58 -8.86 2.34
CA MET A 101 14.48 -8.23 3.32
C MET A 101 15.25 -9.22 4.19
N ALA A 102 14.74 -10.44 4.37
CA ALA A 102 15.40 -11.52 5.10
C ALA A 102 16.15 -12.51 4.18
N ASP A 103 16.12 -12.31 2.86
CA ASP A 103 16.79 -13.18 1.89
C ASP A 103 18.32 -13.00 2.00
N PRO A 104 19.11 -14.08 2.28
CA PRO A 104 20.56 -14.01 2.36
C PRO A 104 21.21 -13.54 1.05
N ALA A 105 20.65 -13.89 -0.10
CA ALA A 105 21.16 -13.47 -1.41
C ALA A 105 21.00 -11.95 -1.60
N VAL A 106 19.89 -11.38 -1.16
CA VAL A 106 19.66 -9.92 -1.16
C VAL A 106 20.64 -9.21 -0.22
N ALA A 107 20.90 -9.78 0.96
CA ALA A 107 21.89 -9.22 1.88
C ALA A 107 23.31 -9.24 1.30
N ALA A 108 23.69 -10.33 0.64
CA ALA A 108 24.99 -10.46 -0.04
C ALA A 108 25.12 -9.48 -1.22
N ALA A 109 24.11 -9.38 -2.08
CA ALA A 109 24.08 -8.46 -3.21
C ALA A 109 24.17 -6.99 -2.76
N ALA A 110 23.43 -6.60 -1.71
CA ALA A 110 23.51 -5.27 -1.14
C ALA A 110 24.92 -4.93 -0.63
N LYS A 111 25.56 -5.85 0.07
CA LYS A 111 26.94 -5.70 0.57
C LYS A 111 27.93 -5.55 -0.58
N GLN A 112 27.83 -6.39 -1.61
CA GLN A 112 28.71 -6.37 -2.78
C GLN A 112 28.58 -5.08 -3.58
N ALA A 113 27.35 -4.57 -3.74
CA ALA A 113 27.08 -3.34 -4.49
C ALA A 113 27.23 -2.06 -3.65
N GLY A 114 27.60 -2.16 -2.36
CA GLY A 114 27.72 -0.99 -1.46
C GLY A 114 26.40 -0.22 -1.28
N THR A 115 25.26 -0.92 -1.29
CA THR A 115 23.93 -0.32 -1.22
C THR A 115 23.08 -0.89 -0.06
N THR A 116 21.84 -0.43 0.07
CA THR A 116 20.91 -0.92 1.10
C THR A 116 20.23 -2.22 0.68
N ARG A 117 19.83 -3.04 1.67
CA ARG A 117 19.01 -4.23 1.37
C ARG A 117 17.67 -3.88 0.70
N ALA A 118 17.12 -2.72 0.98
CA ALA A 118 15.88 -2.27 0.35
C ALA A 118 16.06 -2.04 -1.16
N VAL A 119 17.18 -1.45 -1.57
CA VAL A 119 17.57 -1.30 -2.99
C VAL A 119 17.70 -2.68 -3.66
N ALA A 120 18.51 -3.57 -3.09
CA ALA A 120 18.73 -4.91 -3.66
C ALA A 120 17.43 -5.74 -3.69
N ALA A 121 16.57 -5.61 -2.68
CA ALA A 121 15.27 -6.27 -2.64
C ALA A 121 14.34 -5.80 -3.78
N MET A 122 14.30 -4.48 -4.06
CA MET A 122 13.50 -3.95 -5.17
C MET A 122 14.11 -4.26 -6.54
N GLN A 123 15.42 -4.36 -6.66
CA GLN A 123 16.06 -4.83 -7.88
C GLN A 123 15.68 -6.30 -8.18
N LYS A 124 15.71 -7.17 -7.16
CA LYS A 124 15.26 -8.56 -7.27
C LYS A 124 13.76 -8.61 -7.63
N ALA A 125 12.93 -7.81 -6.95
CA ALA A 125 11.50 -7.72 -7.24
C ALA A 125 11.23 -7.33 -8.70
N ALA A 126 11.92 -6.31 -9.22
CA ALA A 126 11.76 -5.86 -10.60
C ALA A 126 12.19 -6.92 -11.63
N ALA A 127 13.20 -7.71 -11.32
CA ALA A 127 13.72 -8.75 -12.21
C ALA A 127 12.82 -10.01 -12.24
N GLU A 128 12.38 -10.47 -11.07
CA GLU A 128 11.65 -11.74 -10.94
C GLU A 128 10.11 -11.58 -11.02
N TYR A 129 9.59 -10.39 -10.70
CA TYR A 129 8.16 -10.10 -10.63
C TYR A 129 7.81 -8.76 -11.29
N PRO A 130 8.07 -8.56 -12.58
CA PRO A 130 7.93 -7.25 -13.24
C PRO A 130 6.50 -6.69 -13.23
N GLY A 131 5.48 -7.56 -13.12
CA GLY A 131 4.07 -7.19 -13.02
C GLY A 131 3.51 -7.17 -11.60
N ALA A 132 4.35 -7.21 -10.56
CA ALA A 132 3.90 -7.23 -9.17
C ALA A 132 3.27 -5.90 -8.72
N VAL A 133 2.52 -5.95 -7.61
CA VAL A 133 2.20 -4.77 -6.80
C VAL A 133 3.36 -4.53 -5.84
N LEU A 134 4.03 -3.38 -5.96
CA LEU A 134 5.17 -3.00 -5.11
C LEU A 134 4.68 -2.08 -3.99
N ALA A 135 4.80 -2.53 -2.73
CA ALA A 135 4.31 -1.80 -1.56
C ALA A 135 5.46 -1.40 -0.62
N VAL A 136 5.81 -0.12 -0.63
CA VAL A 136 6.93 0.45 0.15
C VAL A 136 6.39 1.28 1.30
N GLY A 137 6.64 0.83 2.53
CA GLY A 137 6.19 1.49 3.75
C GLY A 137 7.31 2.06 4.63
N ASN A 138 8.59 1.81 4.29
CA ASN A 138 9.69 2.22 5.14
C ASN A 138 10.86 2.86 4.39
N ALA A 139 11.32 2.32 3.26
CA ALA A 139 12.59 2.69 2.67
C ALA A 139 12.43 3.69 1.50
N PRO A 140 12.81 4.98 1.65
CA PRO A 140 12.85 5.93 0.54
C PRO A 140 13.71 5.47 -0.63
N THR A 141 14.82 4.79 -0.34
CA THR A 141 15.73 4.25 -1.36
C THR A 141 15.07 3.17 -2.23
N ALA A 142 14.10 2.43 -1.69
CA ALA A 142 13.29 1.50 -2.49
C ALA A 142 12.44 2.24 -3.53
N LEU A 143 11.84 3.39 -3.18
CA LEU A 143 11.07 4.21 -4.12
C LEU A 143 11.93 4.75 -5.25
N LEU A 144 13.14 5.23 -4.93
CA LEU A 144 14.09 5.72 -5.92
C LEU A 144 14.50 4.61 -6.90
N THR A 145 14.73 3.40 -6.38
CA THR A 145 15.02 2.22 -7.22
C THR A 145 13.86 1.86 -8.13
N ILE A 146 12.63 1.87 -7.61
CA ILE A 146 11.42 1.59 -8.41
C ILE A 146 11.26 2.64 -9.51
N ALA A 147 11.42 3.92 -9.19
CA ALA A 147 11.34 5.01 -10.16
C ALA A 147 12.36 4.82 -11.30
N GLU A 148 13.64 4.56 -10.97
CA GLU A 148 14.68 4.25 -11.96
C GLU A 148 14.32 3.05 -12.85
N LYS A 149 13.78 1.97 -12.25
CA LYS A 149 13.35 0.80 -13.01
C LYS A 149 12.19 1.08 -13.94
N ILE A 150 11.24 1.94 -13.54
CA ILE A 150 10.11 2.37 -14.39
C ILE A 150 10.61 3.19 -15.58
N GLU A 151 11.55 4.12 -15.35
CA GLU A 151 12.23 4.88 -16.41
C GLU A 151 12.94 3.94 -17.40
N ASN A 152 13.43 2.79 -16.95
CA ASN A 152 14.08 1.74 -17.74
C ASN A 152 13.12 0.63 -18.21
N GLY A 153 11.81 0.88 -18.23
CA GLY A 153 10.83 -0.02 -18.87
C GLY A 153 10.07 -0.97 -17.94
N LEU A 154 10.32 -0.96 -16.63
CA LEU A 154 9.48 -1.74 -15.67
C LEU A 154 8.03 -1.23 -15.68
N ARG A 155 7.08 -2.15 -15.68
CA ARG A 155 5.64 -1.82 -15.64
C ARG A 155 4.94 -2.66 -14.55
N PRO A 156 5.10 -2.29 -13.26
CA PRO A 156 4.39 -2.94 -12.17
C PRO A 156 2.88 -2.71 -12.29
N ALA A 157 2.07 -3.63 -11.78
CA ALA A 157 0.62 -3.48 -11.79
C ALA A 157 0.13 -2.30 -10.94
N LEU A 158 0.87 -2.00 -9.85
CA LEU A 158 0.63 -0.85 -8.98
C LEU A 158 1.87 -0.58 -8.13
N VAL A 159 2.15 0.70 -7.84
CA VAL A 159 3.12 1.08 -6.80
C VAL A 159 2.40 1.77 -5.65
N ILE A 160 2.61 1.28 -4.43
CA ILE A 160 2.16 1.89 -3.17
C ILE A 160 3.40 2.49 -2.50
N GLY A 161 3.53 3.83 -2.54
CA GLY A 161 4.69 4.56 -2.05
C GLY A 161 4.37 5.36 -0.79
N VAL A 162 4.46 4.74 0.39
CA VAL A 162 4.07 5.35 1.66
C VAL A 162 5.13 5.22 2.76
N PRO A 163 6.44 5.38 2.47
CA PRO A 163 7.43 5.33 3.54
C PRO A 163 7.25 6.49 4.51
N VAL A 164 7.53 6.22 5.79
CA VAL A 164 7.56 7.23 6.85
C VAL A 164 9.00 7.66 7.10
N GLY A 165 9.23 8.94 7.43
CA GLY A 165 10.56 9.37 7.86
C GLY A 165 10.89 10.83 7.58
N PHE A 166 12.19 11.15 7.70
CA PHE A 166 12.69 12.53 7.69
C PHE A 166 13.79 12.78 6.63
N VAL A 167 14.48 11.72 6.19
CA VAL A 167 15.60 11.84 5.24
C VAL A 167 15.20 11.26 3.89
N ASN A 168 15.23 12.08 2.85
CA ASN A 168 14.91 11.72 1.46
C ASN A 168 13.48 11.16 1.26
N VAL A 169 12.59 11.28 2.25
CA VAL A 169 11.24 10.69 2.18
C VAL A 169 10.36 11.48 1.24
N VAL A 170 10.33 12.79 1.37
CA VAL A 170 9.48 13.67 0.55
C VAL A 170 9.94 13.60 -0.90
N GLU A 171 11.21 13.81 -1.15
CA GLU A 171 11.82 13.83 -2.47
C GLU A 171 11.65 12.49 -3.21
N SER A 172 11.78 11.37 -2.49
CA SER A 172 11.59 10.04 -3.10
C SER A 172 10.15 9.79 -3.53
N LYS A 173 9.17 10.27 -2.77
CA LYS A 173 7.74 10.16 -3.08
C LYS A 173 7.35 11.03 -4.26
N GLU A 174 7.79 12.29 -4.25
CA GLU A 174 7.56 13.24 -5.35
C GLU A 174 8.15 12.72 -6.66
N ARG A 175 9.42 12.26 -6.63
CA ARG A 175 10.05 11.66 -7.80
C ARG A 175 9.30 10.42 -8.29
N LEU A 176 8.98 9.48 -7.39
CA LEU A 176 8.25 8.26 -7.78
C LEU A 176 6.91 8.62 -8.44
N PHE A 177 6.14 9.52 -7.82
CA PHE A 177 4.83 9.90 -8.33
C PHE A 177 4.92 10.51 -9.72
N ALA A 178 5.82 11.47 -9.92
CA ALA A 178 6.05 12.09 -11.23
C ALA A 178 6.48 11.08 -12.31
N VAL A 179 7.36 10.12 -11.96
CA VAL A 179 7.78 9.05 -12.88
C VAL A 179 6.59 8.13 -13.20
N CYS A 180 5.78 7.76 -12.21
CA CYS A 180 4.59 6.92 -12.44
C CYS A 180 3.59 7.63 -13.37
N GLU A 181 3.30 8.91 -13.14
CA GLU A 181 2.42 9.71 -14.01
C GLU A 181 2.94 9.76 -15.44
N SER A 182 4.21 10.13 -15.63
CA SER A 182 4.80 10.30 -16.98
C SER A 182 4.90 9.00 -17.77
N HIS A 183 4.95 7.84 -17.09
CA HIS A 183 5.06 6.52 -17.72
C HIS A 183 3.76 5.70 -17.71
N GLY A 184 2.66 6.28 -17.24
CA GLY A 184 1.36 5.61 -17.14
C GLY A 184 1.33 4.42 -16.19
N VAL A 185 2.17 4.44 -15.14
CA VAL A 185 2.19 3.39 -14.10
C VAL A 185 1.22 3.76 -12.99
N PRO A 186 0.29 2.86 -12.61
CA PRO A 186 -0.61 3.12 -11.49
C PRO A 186 0.17 3.29 -10.17
N ALA A 187 -0.16 4.35 -9.41
CA ALA A 187 0.50 4.61 -8.12
C ALA A 187 -0.44 5.23 -7.09
N ILE A 188 -0.23 4.85 -5.82
CA ILE A 188 -0.85 5.44 -4.64
C ILE A 188 0.28 5.88 -3.71
N VAL A 189 0.41 7.17 -3.45
CA VAL A 189 1.53 7.74 -2.71
C VAL A 189 1.03 8.65 -1.58
N ALA A 190 1.54 8.46 -0.36
CA ALA A 190 1.27 9.39 0.74
C ALA A 190 2.32 10.50 0.73
N MET A 191 1.97 11.68 0.24
CA MET A 191 2.88 12.82 0.17
C MET A 191 3.32 13.32 1.56
N GLY A 192 4.45 14.01 1.61
CA GLY A 192 5.05 14.46 2.85
C GLY A 192 5.73 13.35 3.65
N ARG A 193 5.86 13.52 4.98
CA ARG A 193 6.65 12.64 5.85
C ARG A 193 5.88 11.46 6.45
N LYS A 194 4.53 11.53 6.45
CA LYS A 194 3.66 10.50 7.03
C LYS A 194 3.61 9.25 6.16
N GLY A 195 3.44 8.11 6.80
CA GLY A 195 3.37 6.81 6.14
C GLY A 195 3.65 5.69 7.14
N GLY A 196 4.17 4.58 6.63
CA GLY A 196 4.58 3.44 7.46
C GLY A 196 4.18 2.09 6.88
N SER A 197 4.80 1.03 7.39
CA SER A 197 4.48 -0.35 6.99
C SER A 197 3.03 -0.72 7.26
N ASN A 198 2.43 -0.17 8.33
CA ASN A 198 1.00 -0.33 8.64
C ASN A 198 0.11 0.34 7.59
N VAL A 199 0.48 1.53 7.11
CA VAL A 199 -0.25 2.23 6.04
C VAL A 199 -0.15 1.48 4.72
N ALA A 200 1.04 0.97 4.36
CA ALA A 200 1.23 0.13 3.18
C ALA A 200 0.35 -1.12 3.22
N ALA A 201 0.34 -1.84 4.35
CA ALA A 201 -0.51 -3.00 4.57
C ALA A 201 -2.01 -2.63 4.54
N ALA A 202 -2.40 -1.49 5.12
CA ALA A 202 -3.79 -1.01 5.11
C ALA A 202 -4.29 -0.74 3.69
N ILE A 203 -3.48 -0.09 2.84
CA ILE A 203 -3.81 0.15 1.43
C ILE A 203 -3.92 -1.17 0.67
N CYS A 204 -2.97 -2.10 0.84
CA CYS A 204 -3.07 -3.44 0.26
C CYS A 204 -4.36 -4.14 0.68
N ASN A 205 -4.71 -4.10 1.97
CA ASN A 205 -5.92 -4.72 2.49
C ASN A 205 -7.20 -4.06 1.94
N ALA A 206 -7.21 -2.74 1.75
CA ALA A 206 -8.34 -2.06 1.11
C ALA A 206 -8.59 -2.58 -0.31
N LEU A 207 -7.53 -2.74 -1.11
CA LEU A 207 -7.61 -3.28 -2.47
C LEU A 207 -8.05 -4.74 -2.48
N ILE A 208 -7.46 -5.57 -1.60
CA ILE A 208 -7.82 -6.99 -1.46
C ILE A 208 -9.29 -7.14 -1.03
N TYR A 209 -9.75 -6.37 -0.03
CA TYR A 209 -11.13 -6.42 0.43
C TYR A 209 -12.12 -5.95 -0.64
N SER A 210 -11.75 -4.94 -1.43
CA SER A 210 -12.55 -4.50 -2.57
C SER A 210 -12.66 -5.59 -3.64
N ALA A 211 -11.54 -6.20 -4.02
CA ALA A 211 -11.51 -7.26 -5.02
C ALA A 211 -12.23 -8.55 -4.55
N ALA A 212 -12.07 -8.93 -3.29
CA ALA A 212 -12.66 -10.16 -2.73
C ALA A 212 -14.12 -9.99 -2.25
N GLU A 213 -14.72 -8.79 -2.42
CA GLU A 213 -16.04 -8.44 -1.87
C GLU A 213 -16.12 -8.60 -0.35
N MET A 214 -15.06 -8.21 0.34
CA MET A 214 -14.86 -8.37 1.80
C MET A 214 -14.79 -7.03 2.54
N LEU A 215 -15.31 -5.94 1.96
CA LEU A 215 -15.35 -4.64 2.63
C LEU A 215 -16.23 -4.66 3.89
N ASP A 216 -17.35 -5.39 3.86
CA ASP A 216 -18.10 -5.68 5.08
C ASP A 216 -17.34 -6.71 5.95
N PRO A 217 -17.13 -6.41 7.26
CA PRO A 217 -16.40 -7.31 8.15
C PRO A 217 -17.00 -8.72 8.27
N THR A 218 -18.31 -8.88 8.10
CA THR A 218 -18.95 -10.20 8.16
C THR A 218 -18.52 -11.11 7.02
N ALA A 219 -18.21 -10.55 5.85
CA ALA A 219 -17.66 -11.32 4.72
C ALA A 219 -16.26 -11.91 5.00
N ARG A 220 -15.61 -11.44 6.09
CA ARG A 220 -14.33 -11.96 6.60
C ARG A 220 -14.50 -12.96 7.74
N GLY A 221 -15.74 -13.38 8.05
CA GLY A 221 -16.07 -14.30 9.13
C GLY A 221 -16.14 -13.66 10.51
N TRP A 222 -16.14 -12.35 10.62
CA TRP A 222 -16.28 -11.64 11.90
C TRP A 222 -17.76 -11.53 12.28
N LYS A 223 -18.04 -11.78 13.57
CA LYS A 223 -19.37 -11.66 14.16
C LYS A 223 -19.53 -10.30 14.82
#